data_bbba57c77d3531b16b3bebb75072de74
#
_entry.id   bbba57c77d3531b16b3bebb75072de74
#
_cell.length_a   1.000
_cell.length_b   1.000
_cell.length_c   1.000
_cell.angle_alpha   90.00
_cell.angle_beta   90.00
_cell.angle_gamma   90.00
#
_symmetry.space_group_name_H-M   'P 1'
#
loop_
_entity.id
_entity.type
_entity.pdbx_description
1 polymer ?
#
loop_
_entity_poly.entity_id
_entity_poly.type
_entity_poly.pdbx_seq_one_letter_code
_entity_poly.pdbx_strand_id
1 'polypeptide(L)'
;SVSRGLGDVYKRQEDKRDTSTDCYERIWVVVDVDDFHDHGEAARICNDNGIELIISNPCFEVWLLDYVKACPSSYTLTPDVESAAAEAKVVGGNRNKYINTELIDKEHLDAAIRNAARHNTTENRQGRNRLAPNHEQEYAPWTDMPKVIEVLQQASDNSK
;
A
#
# COMPACT_ATOMS: atom_id res chain seq x y z
N SER A 1 -0.12 6.21 -13.06
CA SER A 1 -1.50 5.74 -12.96
C SER A 1 -1.56 4.24 -12.70
N VAL A 2 -2.69 3.76 -12.20
CA VAL A 2 -2.92 2.32 -11.95
C VAL A 2 -2.77 1.51 -13.25
N SER A 3 -3.27 2.00 -14.36
CA SER A 3 -3.18 1.32 -15.67
C SER A 3 -1.74 1.20 -16.18
N ARG A 4 -0.88 2.16 -15.88
CA ARG A 4 0.56 2.09 -16.24
C ARG A 4 1.28 1.02 -15.40
N GLY A 5 1.02 0.95 -14.10
CA GLY A 5 1.55 -0.09 -13.22
C GLY A 5 1.08 -1.48 -13.61
N LEU A 6 -0.18 -1.63 -14.02
CA LEU A 6 -0.72 -2.91 -14.50
C LEU A 6 -0.05 -3.36 -15.79
N GLY A 7 0.27 -2.46 -16.71
CA GLY A 7 1.01 -2.80 -17.93
C GLY A 7 2.38 -3.40 -17.62
N ASP A 8 3.11 -2.84 -16.66
CA ASP A 8 4.42 -3.36 -16.23
C ASP A 8 4.29 -4.74 -15.58
N VAL A 9 3.24 -4.99 -14.81
CA VAL A 9 2.98 -6.30 -14.20
C VAL A 9 2.64 -7.35 -15.25
N TYR A 10 1.84 -7.03 -16.24
CA TYR A 10 1.54 -7.93 -17.37
C TYR A 10 2.81 -8.33 -18.12
N LYS A 11 3.67 -7.40 -18.41
CA LYS A 11 4.95 -7.66 -19.07
C LYS A 11 5.82 -8.62 -18.24
N ARG A 12 5.88 -8.44 -16.94
CA ARG A 12 6.59 -9.38 -16.03
C ARG A 12 5.99 -10.77 -16.03
N GLN A 13 4.67 -10.91 -16.12
CA GLN A 13 4.01 -12.20 -16.20
C GLN A 13 4.29 -12.93 -17.53
N GLU A 14 4.33 -12.23 -18.64
CA GLU A 14 4.72 -12.80 -19.92
C GLU A 14 6.18 -13.28 -19.89
N ASP A 15 7.10 -12.46 -19.38
CA ASP A 15 8.49 -12.83 -19.17
C ASP A 15 8.64 -14.06 -18.29
N LYS A 16 7.78 -14.22 -17.27
CA LYS A 16 7.73 -15.37 -16.38
C LYS A 16 7.30 -16.67 -17.08
N ARG A 17 6.47 -16.61 -18.10
CA ARG A 17 6.07 -17.77 -18.90
C ARG A 17 7.20 -18.29 -19.80
N ASP A 18 8.06 -17.38 -20.25
CA ASP A 18 9.16 -17.65 -21.18
C ASP A 18 10.41 -18.19 -20.46
N THR A 19 10.54 -17.97 -19.14
CA THR A 19 11.68 -18.40 -18.33
C THR A 19 11.26 -19.49 -17.35
N SER A 20 11.58 -20.75 -17.63
CA SER A 20 11.23 -21.91 -16.80
C SER A 20 11.92 -21.95 -15.43
N THR A 21 12.81 -21.00 -15.10
CA THR A 21 13.65 -21.03 -13.89
C THR A 21 13.33 -19.97 -12.85
N ASP A 22 12.65 -18.85 -13.22
CA ASP A 22 12.31 -17.77 -12.31
C ASP A 22 10.81 -17.75 -12.02
N CYS A 23 10.37 -18.55 -11.05
CA CYS A 23 8.99 -18.51 -10.56
C CYS A 23 8.87 -17.55 -9.39
N TYR A 24 8.12 -16.46 -9.57
CA TYR A 24 7.68 -15.63 -8.45
C TYR A 24 6.51 -16.34 -7.73
N GLU A 25 6.64 -16.53 -6.45
CA GLU A 25 5.60 -17.13 -5.62
C GLU A 25 4.39 -16.19 -5.46
N ARG A 26 4.66 -14.88 -5.36
CA ARG A 26 3.65 -13.85 -5.22
C ARG A 26 4.03 -12.60 -6.00
N ILE A 27 3.03 -11.93 -6.51
CA ILE A 27 3.16 -10.65 -7.20
C ILE A 27 2.20 -9.66 -6.55
N TRP A 28 2.72 -8.51 -6.15
CA TRP A 28 1.92 -7.41 -5.61
C TRP A 28 1.99 -6.19 -6.52
N VAL A 29 0.87 -5.52 -6.66
CA VAL A 29 0.80 -4.17 -7.23
C VAL A 29 0.39 -3.23 -6.10
N VAL A 30 1.23 -2.24 -5.83
CA VAL A 30 1.00 -1.25 -4.77
C VAL A 30 0.53 0.05 -5.41
N VAL A 31 -0.61 0.55 -4.96
CA VAL A 31 -1.25 1.74 -5.53
C VAL A 31 -1.83 2.65 -4.46
N ASP A 32 -1.96 3.92 -4.81
CA ASP A 32 -2.69 4.92 -4.04
C ASP A 32 -4.13 5.04 -4.52
N VAL A 33 -5.02 5.52 -3.67
CA VAL A 33 -6.36 5.91 -4.09
C VAL A 33 -6.32 7.26 -4.78
N ASP A 34 -5.80 8.29 -4.12
CA ASP A 34 -5.72 9.65 -4.64
C ASP A 34 -7.03 10.10 -5.32
N ASP A 35 -6.92 10.62 -6.54
CA ASP A 35 -8.04 11.06 -7.37
C ASP A 35 -8.43 10.02 -8.44
N PHE A 36 -7.91 8.80 -8.34
CA PHE A 36 -8.23 7.72 -9.27
C PHE A 36 -9.52 7.02 -8.85
N HIS A 37 -10.27 6.55 -9.85
CA HIS A 37 -11.59 5.94 -9.65
C HIS A 37 -11.72 4.56 -10.30
N ASP A 38 -10.62 3.97 -10.71
CA ASP A 38 -10.58 2.70 -11.44
C ASP A 38 -10.09 1.50 -10.59
N HIS A 39 -10.06 1.66 -9.27
CA HIS A 39 -9.54 0.64 -8.36
C HIS A 39 -10.36 -0.66 -8.38
N GLY A 40 -11.67 -0.57 -8.59
CA GLY A 40 -12.52 -1.76 -8.72
C GLY A 40 -12.15 -2.59 -9.94
N GLU A 41 -11.91 -1.96 -11.07
CA GLU A 41 -11.45 -2.64 -12.29
C GLU A 41 -10.03 -3.16 -12.13
N ALA A 42 -9.14 -2.38 -11.52
CA ALA A 42 -7.77 -2.82 -11.22
C ALA A 42 -7.78 -4.07 -10.31
N ALA A 43 -8.62 -4.09 -9.29
CA ALA A 43 -8.76 -5.24 -8.41
C ALA A 43 -9.24 -6.49 -9.16
N ARG A 44 -10.21 -6.34 -10.06
CA ARG A 44 -10.70 -7.42 -10.89
C ARG A 44 -9.60 -7.99 -11.78
N ILE A 45 -8.89 -7.13 -12.50
CA ILE A 45 -7.79 -7.52 -13.38
C ILE A 45 -6.68 -8.25 -12.59
N CYS A 46 -6.29 -7.71 -11.46
CA CYS A 46 -5.27 -8.34 -10.60
C CYS A 46 -5.71 -9.74 -10.16
N ASN A 47 -6.94 -9.85 -9.66
CA ASN A 47 -7.47 -11.12 -9.19
C ASN A 47 -7.53 -12.17 -10.31
N ASP A 48 -7.96 -11.79 -11.51
CA ASP A 48 -8.02 -12.68 -12.67
C ASP A 48 -6.64 -13.19 -13.12
N ASN A 49 -5.57 -12.50 -12.74
CA ASN A 49 -4.20 -12.83 -13.10
C ASN A 49 -3.35 -13.35 -11.93
N GLY A 50 -3.97 -13.65 -10.79
CA GLY A 50 -3.24 -14.14 -9.62
C GLY A 50 -2.31 -13.11 -8.99
N ILE A 51 -2.64 -11.84 -9.14
CA ILE A 51 -1.89 -10.70 -8.59
C ILE A 51 -2.66 -10.13 -7.41
N GLU A 52 -1.95 -9.77 -6.36
CA GLU A 52 -2.55 -9.12 -5.20
C GLU A 52 -2.44 -7.58 -5.34
N LEU A 53 -3.57 -6.89 -5.30
CA LEU A 53 -3.61 -5.44 -5.29
C LEU A 53 -3.52 -4.93 -3.85
N ILE A 54 -2.50 -4.14 -3.59
CA ILE A 54 -2.20 -3.54 -2.28
C ILE A 54 -2.49 -2.04 -2.38
N ILE A 55 -3.49 -1.60 -1.65
CA ILE A 55 -3.98 -0.23 -1.76
C ILE A 55 -3.70 0.52 -0.46
N SER A 56 -3.31 1.78 -0.56
CA SER A 56 -3.30 2.74 0.54
C SER A 56 -4.24 3.90 0.23
N ASN A 57 -5.08 4.26 1.17
CA ASN A 57 -6.07 5.31 1.02
C ASN A 57 -5.83 6.43 2.05
N PRO A 58 -5.61 7.68 1.66
CA PRO A 58 -5.59 8.18 0.29
C PRO A 58 -4.29 7.89 -0.48
N CYS A 59 -3.16 7.67 0.20
CA CYS A 59 -1.86 7.50 -0.42
C CYS A 59 -0.92 6.64 0.43
N PHE A 60 0.19 6.22 -0.16
CA PHE A 60 1.18 5.34 0.49
C PHE A 60 1.80 5.96 1.76
N GLU A 61 1.84 7.28 1.85
CA GLU A 61 2.36 8.00 3.01
C GLU A 61 1.56 7.71 4.30
N VAL A 62 0.34 7.21 4.22
CA VAL A 62 -0.39 6.66 5.38
C VAL A 62 0.44 5.58 6.07
N TRP A 63 0.95 4.62 5.29
CA TRP A 63 1.80 3.56 5.81
C TRP A 63 3.13 4.09 6.36
N LEU A 64 3.76 5.02 5.66
CA LEU A 64 5.02 5.62 6.11
C LEU A 64 4.83 6.40 7.42
N LEU A 65 3.73 7.13 7.56
CA LEU A 65 3.42 7.87 8.78
C LEU A 65 3.24 6.91 9.97
N ASP A 66 2.67 5.74 9.75
CA ASP A 66 2.46 4.74 10.79
C ASP A 66 3.77 4.26 11.45
N TYR A 67 4.92 4.42 10.81
CA TYR A 67 6.22 4.10 11.40
C TYR A 67 6.53 4.94 12.64
N VAL A 68 5.99 6.16 12.73
CA VAL A 68 6.23 7.08 13.85
C VAL A 68 4.99 7.39 14.66
N LYS A 69 3.83 7.41 14.03
CA LYS A 69 2.53 7.62 14.69
C LYS A 69 1.39 7.11 13.83
N ALA A 70 0.30 6.70 14.45
CA ALA A 70 -0.90 6.32 13.72
C ALA A 70 -1.41 7.51 12.89
N CYS A 71 -1.71 7.27 11.62
CA CYS A 71 -2.31 8.28 10.77
C CYS A 71 -3.67 8.71 11.36
N PRO A 72 -3.87 10.01 11.64
CA PRO A 72 -5.14 10.49 12.20
C PRO A 72 -6.34 10.17 11.32
N SER A 73 -7.46 9.81 11.92
CA SER A 73 -8.69 9.49 11.19
C SER A 73 -9.28 10.66 10.39
N SER A 74 -8.88 11.89 10.71
CA SER A 74 -9.28 13.08 9.95
C SER A 74 -8.50 13.30 8.67
N TYR A 75 -7.43 12.56 8.43
CA TYR A 75 -6.58 12.73 7.25
C TYR A 75 -7.10 11.85 6.11
N THR A 76 -8.10 12.35 5.41
CA THR A 76 -8.78 11.66 4.31
C THR A 76 -8.32 12.08 2.92
N LEU A 77 -7.48 13.13 2.85
CA LEU A 77 -6.97 13.70 1.60
C LEU A 77 -5.45 13.54 1.50
N THR A 78 -4.96 13.23 0.33
CA THR A 78 -3.53 13.08 0.05
C THR A 78 -2.67 14.25 0.53
N PRO A 79 -3.00 15.53 0.27
CA PRO A 79 -2.18 16.64 0.73
C PRO A 79 -2.00 16.70 2.25
N ASP A 80 -3.01 16.32 3.01
CA ASP A 80 -2.94 16.31 4.48
C ASP A 80 -1.97 15.24 4.98
N VAL A 81 -2.03 14.05 4.39
CA VAL A 81 -1.14 12.93 4.73
C VAL A 81 0.30 13.23 4.30
N GLU A 82 0.51 13.76 3.10
CA GLU A 82 1.83 14.13 2.60
C GLU A 82 2.49 15.19 3.50
N SER A 83 1.73 16.21 3.90
CA SER A 83 2.22 17.25 4.81
C SER A 83 2.60 16.65 6.17
N ALA A 84 1.77 15.78 6.71
CA ALA A 84 2.06 15.11 7.98
C ALA A 84 3.28 14.20 7.90
N ALA A 85 3.46 13.48 6.80
CA ALA A 85 4.63 12.63 6.56
C ALA A 85 5.93 13.45 6.48
N ALA A 86 5.89 14.59 5.82
CA ALA A 86 7.02 15.52 5.74
C ALA A 86 7.35 16.12 7.11
N GLU A 87 6.36 16.56 7.85
CA GLU A 87 6.51 17.11 9.21
C GLU A 87 7.08 16.07 10.17
N ALA A 88 6.62 14.83 10.08
CA ALA A 88 7.12 13.71 10.88
C ALA A 88 8.49 13.19 10.41
N LYS A 89 9.03 13.74 9.32
CA LYS A 89 10.34 13.39 8.74
C LYS A 89 10.44 11.92 8.30
N VAL A 90 9.33 11.29 7.97
CA VAL A 90 9.32 9.94 7.38
C VAL A 90 9.65 9.98 5.88
N VAL A 91 9.44 11.13 5.26
CA VAL A 91 9.86 11.45 3.90
C VAL A 91 10.65 12.75 3.88
N GLY A 92 11.46 12.94 2.86
CA GLY A 92 12.28 14.14 2.71
C GLY A 92 12.87 14.25 1.31
N GLY A 93 13.89 15.10 1.17
CA GLY A 93 14.54 15.36 -0.10
C GLY A 93 13.69 16.16 -1.07
N ASN A 94 14.06 16.15 -2.35
CA ASN A 94 13.34 16.91 -3.37
C ASN A 94 11.91 16.36 -3.53
N ARG A 95 10.92 17.23 -3.31
CA ARG A 95 9.49 16.93 -3.37
C ARG A 95 9.05 15.78 -2.43
N ASN A 96 9.78 15.61 -1.31
CA ASN A 96 9.51 14.53 -0.35
C ASN A 96 9.45 13.11 -0.98
N LYS A 97 10.30 12.87 -1.98
CA LYS A 97 10.33 11.58 -2.71
C LYS A 97 11.26 10.54 -2.09
N TYR A 98 12.00 10.89 -1.06
CA TYR A 98 12.94 9.98 -0.40
C TYR A 98 12.40 9.55 0.96
N ILE A 99 12.33 8.24 1.17
CA ILE A 99 11.96 7.67 2.47
C ILE A 99 13.15 7.81 3.43
N ASN A 100 12.87 8.17 4.67
CA ASN A 100 13.90 8.21 5.71
C ASN A 100 14.27 6.79 6.13
N THR A 101 15.41 6.30 5.65
CA THR A 101 15.87 4.92 5.88
C THR A 101 16.26 4.64 7.34
N GLU A 102 16.51 5.67 8.15
CA GLU A 102 16.78 5.52 9.59
C GLU A 102 15.58 4.96 10.36
N LEU A 103 14.37 5.08 9.79
CA LEU A 103 13.14 4.55 10.37
C LEU A 103 12.81 3.14 9.88
N ILE A 104 13.63 2.57 8.99
CA ILE A 104 13.42 1.22 8.45
C ILE A 104 14.15 0.20 9.31
N ASP A 105 13.62 -0.08 10.48
CA ASP A 105 14.09 -1.11 11.39
C ASP A 105 12.92 -1.93 11.96
N LYS A 106 13.24 -2.96 12.72
CA LYS A 106 12.21 -3.86 13.27
C LYS A 106 11.29 -3.15 14.26
N GLU A 107 11.82 -2.29 15.10
CA GLU A 107 11.04 -1.57 16.12
C GLU A 107 10.00 -0.66 15.47
N HIS A 108 10.43 0.15 14.48
CA HIS A 108 9.53 1.03 13.74
C HIS A 108 8.54 0.24 12.88
N LEU A 109 8.95 -0.88 12.30
CA LEU A 109 8.05 -1.75 11.54
C LEU A 109 6.94 -2.33 12.45
N ASP A 110 7.30 -2.81 13.64
CA ASP A 110 6.31 -3.31 14.61
C ASP A 110 5.37 -2.19 15.07
N ALA A 111 5.90 -0.97 15.23
CA ALA A 111 5.08 0.22 15.51
C ALA A 111 4.13 0.53 14.36
N ALA A 112 4.59 0.47 13.12
CA ALA A 112 3.76 0.72 11.94
C ALA A 112 2.58 -0.26 11.86
N ILE A 113 2.80 -1.53 12.11
CA ILE A 113 1.74 -2.54 12.13
C ILE A 113 0.69 -2.23 13.22
N ARG A 114 1.14 -1.89 14.43
CA ARG A 114 0.23 -1.51 15.53
C ARG A 114 -0.55 -0.23 15.21
N ASN A 115 0.11 0.76 14.63
CA ASN A 115 -0.50 2.03 14.29
C ASN A 115 -1.51 1.86 13.15
N ALA A 116 -1.17 1.09 12.12
CA ALA A 116 -2.07 0.78 11.02
C ALA A 116 -3.37 0.12 11.50
N ALA A 117 -3.30 -0.75 12.49
CA ALA A 117 -4.49 -1.40 13.06
C ALA A 117 -5.51 -0.41 13.61
N ARG A 118 -5.09 0.79 14.01
CA ARG A 118 -5.98 1.81 14.57
C ARG A 118 -6.89 2.44 13.51
N HIS A 119 -6.42 2.60 12.28
CA HIS A 119 -7.21 3.18 11.19
C HIS A 119 -7.70 2.13 10.19
N ASN A 120 -7.15 0.92 10.18
CA ASN A 120 -7.66 -0.20 9.39
C ASN A 120 -8.91 -0.82 10.01
N THR A 121 -9.92 0.01 10.29
CA THR A 121 -11.17 -0.41 10.90
C THR A 121 -12.00 -1.28 9.94
N THR A 122 -12.96 -2.01 10.50
CA THR A 122 -13.90 -2.79 9.68
C THR A 122 -14.64 -1.91 8.69
N GLU A 123 -15.06 -0.72 9.11
CA GLU A 123 -15.74 0.27 8.28
C GLU A 123 -14.87 0.71 7.09
N ASN A 124 -13.64 1.10 7.36
CA ASN A 124 -12.71 1.50 6.29
C ASN A 124 -12.40 0.33 5.34
N ARG A 125 -12.27 -0.88 5.85
CA ARG A 125 -12.07 -2.08 5.03
C ARG A 125 -13.28 -2.43 4.16
N GLN A 126 -14.49 -2.19 4.64
CA GLN A 126 -15.70 -2.37 3.83
C GLN A 126 -15.74 -1.38 2.67
N GLY A 127 -15.28 -0.15 2.89
CA GLY A 127 -15.13 0.85 1.85
C GLY A 127 -14.19 0.41 0.74
N ARG A 128 -13.13 -0.32 1.08
CA ARG A 128 -12.24 -0.92 0.10
C ARG A 128 -12.97 -1.81 -0.91
N ASN A 129 -13.91 -2.61 -0.45
CA ASN A 129 -14.67 -3.52 -1.32
C ASN A 129 -15.70 -2.77 -2.20
N ARG A 130 -15.90 -1.50 -1.92
CA ARG A 130 -16.86 -0.63 -2.61
C ARG A 130 -16.17 0.55 -3.27
N LEU A 131 -14.97 0.36 -3.79
CA LEU A 131 -14.21 1.42 -4.47
C LEU A 131 -14.96 1.89 -5.71
N ALA A 132 -15.95 2.71 -5.48
CA ALA A 132 -16.75 3.36 -6.50
C ALA A 132 -16.43 4.86 -6.49
N PRO A 133 -16.57 5.54 -7.63
CA PRO A 133 -16.34 6.97 -7.71
C PRO A 133 -17.07 7.73 -6.60
N ASN A 134 -16.37 8.64 -5.93
CA ASN A 134 -16.85 9.54 -4.88
C ASN A 134 -17.06 8.91 -3.49
N HIS A 135 -16.68 7.64 -3.27
CA HIS A 135 -16.81 7.00 -1.96
C HIS A 135 -15.45 6.71 -1.29
N GLU A 136 -14.36 6.76 -2.03
CA GLU A 136 -13.05 6.36 -1.56
C GLU A 136 -12.59 7.16 -0.34
N GLN A 137 -12.80 8.47 -0.36
CA GLN A 137 -12.37 9.37 0.72
C GLN A 137 -13.13 9.16 2.03
N GLU A 138 -14.38 8.72 1.97
CA GLU A 138 -15.21 8.46 3.16
C GLU A 138 -14.64 7.36 4.04
N TYR A 139 -13.80 6.49 3.47
CA TYR A 139 -13.22 5.35 4.14
C TYR A 139 -11.73 5.49 4.43
N ALA A 140 -11.15 6.65 4.15
CA ALA A 140 -9.77 6.96 4.49
C ALA A 140 -9.63 7.34 5.99
N PRO A 141 -8.44 7.17 6.60
CA PRO A 141 -7.29 6.48 6.04
C PRO A 141 -7.31 4.97 6.29
N TRP A 142 -6.67 4.22 5.42
CA TRP A 142 -6.35 2.80 5.63
C TRP A 142 -5.23 2.36 4.68
N THR A 143 -4.60 1.21 4.96
CA THR A 143 -3.55 0.65 4.10
C THR A 143 -3.54 -0.88 4.16
N ASP A 144 -3.28 -1.52 3.03
CA ASP A 144 -3.09 -2.97 2.95
C ASP A 144 -1.65 -3.42 3.25
N MET A 145 -0.72 -2.50 3.44
CA MET A 145 0.70 -2.84 3.62
C MET A 145 0.99 -3.84 4.73
N PRO A 146 0.27 -3.86 5.87
CA PRO A 146 0.46 -4.90 6.88
C PRO A 146 0.36 -6.33 6.35
N LYS A 147 -0.46 -6.59 5.33
CA LYS A 147 -0.58 -7.93 4.71
C LYS A 147 0.70 -8.36 4.02
N VAL A 148 1.36 -7.44 3.33
CA VAL A 148 2.66 -7.70 2.66
C VAL A 148 3.71 -8.05 3.70
N ILE A 149 3.78 -7.27 4.77
CA ILE A 149 4.75 -7.48 5.85
C ILE A 149 4.53 -8.83 6.53
N GLU A 150 3.28 -9.20 6.81
CA GLU A 150 2.93 -10.50 7.40
C GLU A 150 3.43 -11.66 6.54
N VAL A 151 3.22 -11.62 5.23
CA VAL A 151 3.71 -12.63 4.30
C VAL A 151 5.23 -12.72 4.32
N LEU A 152 5.92 -11.59 4.28
CA LEU A 152 7.39 -11.54 4.30
C LEU A 152 7.97 -12.05 5.62
N GLN A 153 7.33 -11.75 6.75
CA GLN A 153 7.73 -12.26 8.05
C GLN A 153 7.55 -13.78 8.15
N GLN A 154 6.43 -14.31 7.68
CA GLN A 154 6.19 -15.76 7.63
C GLN A 154 7.21 -16.48 6.76
N ALA A 155 7.53 -15.93 5.58
CA ALA A 155 8.55 -16.49 4.70
C ALA A 155 9.94 -16.49 5.35
N SER A 156 10.29 -15.43 6.08
CA SER A 156 11.55 -15.35 6.83
C SER A 156 11.63 -16.39 7.95
N ASP A 157 10.53 -16.59 8.69
CA ASP A 157 10.47 -17.57 9.78
C ASP A 157 10.55 -19.02 9.25
N ASN A 158 9.94 -19.29 8.11
CA ASN A 158 10.00 -20.63 7.47
C ASN A 158 11.37 -20.94 6.84
N SER A 159 12.23 -19.95 6.63
CA SER A 159 13.60 -20.12 6.09
C SER A 159 14.64 -20.46 7.16
N LYS A 160 14.28 -20.39 8.42
CA LYS A 160 15.12 -20.75 9.55
C LYS A 160 14.84 -22.21 9.96
#